data_8091983ead2b694af7bad17552ea1685
#
_entry.id   8091983ead2b694af7bad17552ea1685
#
_cell.length_a   1.000
_cell.length_b   1.000
_cell.length_c   1.000
_cell.angle_alpha   90.00
_cell.angle_beta   90.00
_cell.angle_gamma   90.00
#
_symmetry.space_group_name_H-M   'P 1'
#
loop_
_entity.id
_entity.type
_entity.pdbx_description
1 polymer ?
#
loop_
_entity_poly.entity_id
_entity_poly.type
_entity_poly.pdbx_seq_one_letter_code
_entity_poly.pdbx_strand_id
1 'polypeptide(L)'
;LSIALAVKALKAKEVKKIILSRPAVEAGEKLGFLPGDMKEKIDPYLQPLYDALEDMIPAVKLQDMMEKHVIQIAPLAFMRGRTLTDAIVILDEAQNTTMAQIKMFLTRMGPNTKMIVTGDLTQIDLPREQKSGLRVALDILRNVKGIATVQFDQKDIVRHKLVTRIVNAYEAYYETERNKEKE
;
A
#
# COMPACT_ATOMS: atom_id res chain seq x y z
N LEU A 1 -5.96 8.54 3.32
CA LEU A 1 -5.64 9.81 2.64
C LEU A 1 -5.46 9.62 1.13
N SER A 2 -4.58 8.74 0.68
CA SER A 2 -4.26 8.51 -0.75
C SER A 2 -5.50 8.16 -1.58
N ILE A 3 -6.35 7.27 -1.07
CA ILE A 3 -7.62 6.89 -1.72
C ILE A 3 -8.58 8.08 -1.79
N ALA A 4 -8.65 8.91 -0.76
CA ALA A 4 -9.50 10.11 -0.77
C ALA A 4 -9.07 11.11 -1.87
N LEU A 5 -7.76 11.30 -2.03
CA LEU A 5 -7.22 12.12 -3.11
C LEU A 5 -7.55 11.55 -4.49
N ALA A 6 -7.44 10.23 -4.66
CA ALA A 6 -7.78 9.56 -5.90
C ALA A 6 -9.28 9.67 -6.24
N VAL A 7 -10.16 9.46 -5.26
CA VAL A 7 -11.60 9.61 -5.43
C VAL A 7 -11.98 11.06 -5.77
N LYS A 8 -11.32 12.04 -5.14
CA LYS A 8 -11.50 13.46 -5.47
C LYS A 8 -11.14 13.75 -6.92
N ALA A 9 -9.97 13.31 -7.37
CA ALA A 9 -9.50 13.53 -8.74
C ALA A 9 -10.40 12.82 -9.78
N LEU A 10 -10.88 11.61 -9.47
CA LEU A 10 -11.82 10.89 -10.33
C LEU A 10 -13.16 11.65 -10.44
N LYS A 11 -13.70 12.15 -9.32
CA LYS A 11 -14.92 12.97 -9.32
C LYS A 11 -14.74 14.28 -10.09
N ALA A 12 -13.58 14.89 -10.04
CA ALA A 12 -13.20 16.08 -10.79
C ALA A 12 -12.90 15.80 -12.28
N LYS A 13 -12.91 14.53 -12.71
CA LYS A 13 -12.57 14.09 -14.07
C LYS A 13 -11.13 14.42 -14.50
N GLU A 14 -10.23 14.62 -13.54
CA GLU A 14 -8.81 14.81 -13.79
C GLU A 14 -8.14 13.52 -14.28
N VAL A 15 -8.69 12.38 -13.85
CA VAL A 15 -8.31 11.03 -14.29
C VAL A 15 -9.54 10.20 -14.62
N LYS A 16 -9.36 9.14 -15.38
CA LYS A 16 -10.44 8.22 -15.77
C LYS A 16 -10.52 6.98 -14.90
N LYS A 17 -9.46 6.65 -14.18
CA LYS A 17 -9.34 5.40 -13.43
C LYS A 17 -8.65 5.58 -12.10
N ILE A 18 -9.01 4.72 -11.14
CA ILE A 18 -8.24 4.49 -9.92
C ILE A 18 -7.80 3.03 -9.95
N ILE A 19 -6.52 2.80 -9.70
CA ILE A 19 -5.96 1.45 -9.61
C ILE A 19 -5.28 1.32 -8.26
N LEU A 20 -5.75 0.39 -7.45
CA LEU A 20 -5.22 0.11 -6.13
C LEU A 20 -4.47 -1.22 -6.17
N SER A 21 -3.30 -1.24 -5.59
CA SER A 21 -2.45 -2.42 -5.52
C SER A 21 -1.81 -2.57 -4.16
N ARG A 22 -1.56 -3.80 -3.79
CA ARG A 22 -0.87 -4.18 -2.56
C ARG A 22 0.04 -5.37 -2.85
N PRO A 23 1.26 -5.45 -2.27
CA PRO A 23 2.03 -6.67 -2.33
C PRO A 23 1.31 -7.76 -1.54
N ALA A 24 1.26 -8.96 -2.10
CA ALA A 24 0.86 -10.13 -1.34
C ALA A 24 2.07 -10.54 -0.49
N VAL A 25 1.99 -10.34 0.82
CA VAL A 25 3.02 -10.75 1.78
C VAL A 25 2.45 -11.89 2.60
N GLU A 26 3.15 -12.99 2.63
CA GLU A 26 2.82 -14.11 3.50
C GLU A 26 3.24 -13.74 4.95
N ALA A 27 2.35 -13.08 5.69
CA ALA A 27 2.57 -12.80 7.12
C ALA A 27 2.43 -14.10 7.93
N GLY A 28 3.48 -14.91 7.95
CA GLY A 28 3.55 -16.13 8.78
C GLY A 28 2.80 -17.36 8.25
N GLU A 29 1.78 -17.19 7.41
CA GLU A 29 1.05 -18.29 6.75
C GLU A 29 1.35 -18.27 5.26
N LYS A 30 1.88 -19.38 4.74
CA LYS A 30 2.15 -19.50 3.30
C LYS A 30 0.82 -19.56 2.55
N LEU A 31 0.58 -18.66 1.61
CA LEU A 31 -0.60 -18.62 0.74
C LEU A 31 -0.95 -20.00 0.12
N GLY A 32 0.06 -20.84 -0.07
CA GLY A 32 -0.12 -22.21 -0.56
C GLY A 32 -0.92 -23.14 0.35
N PHE A 33 -1.01 -22.87 1.65
CA PHE A 33 -1.75 -23.69 2.62
C PHE A 33 -3.20 -23.24 2.85
N LEU A 34 -3.58 -22.04 2.37
CA LEU A 34 -4.96 -21.59 2.48
C LEU A 34 -5.85 -22.35 1.49
N PRO A 35 -7.06 -22.80 1.89
CA PRO A 35 -8.04 -23.39 0.97
C PRO A 35 -8.57 -22.33 0.00
N GLY A 36 -8.97 -22.77 -1.19
CA GLY A 36 -9.57 -21.88 -2.20
C GLY A 36 -8.65 -21.60 -3.39
N ASP A 37 -9.20 -20.90 -4.37
CA ASP A 37 -8.44 -20.45 -5.54
C ASP A 37 -7.52 -19.26 -5.21
N MET A 38 -6.69 -18.85 -6.17
CA MET A 38 -5.73 -17.76 -5.97
C MET A 38 -6.43 -16.44 -5.63
N LYS A 39 -7.61 -16.20 -6.16
CA LYS A 39 -8.38 -14.97 -5.91
C LYS A 39 -8.89 -14.97 -4.47
N GLU A 40 -9.52 -16.05 -4.03
CA GLU A 40 -10.03 -16.21 -2.67
C GLU A 40 -8.92 -16.08 -1.62
N LYS A 41 -7.71 -16.52 -1.92
CA LYS A 41 -6.55 -16.40 -1.02
C LYS A 41 -6.01 -14.97 -0.91
N ILE A 42 -6.16 -14.16 -1.96
CA ILE A 42 -5.62 -12.80 -2.03
C ILE A 42 -6.64 -11.77 -1.56
N ASP A 43 -7.94 -12.01 -1.73
CA ASP A 43 -9.01 -11.07 -1.37
C ASP A 43 -8.90 -10.53 0.08
N PRO A 44 -8.58 -11.32 1.12
CA PRO A 44 -8.42 -10.79 2.47
C PRO A 44 -7.33 -9.71 2.60
N TYR A 45 -6.26 -9.81 1.82
CA TYR A 45 -5.19 -8.80 1.82
C TYR A 45 -5.61 -7.49 1.15
N LEU A 46 -6.62 -7.54 0.29
CA LEU A 46 -7.15 -6.38 -0.42
C LEU A 46 -8.34 -5.74 0.30
N GLN A 47 -8.93 -6.42 1.30
CA GLN A 47 -10.11 -5.95 2.02
C GLN A 47 -9.96 -4.52 2.58
N PRO A 48 -8.83 -4.11 3.19
CA PRO A 48 -8.68 -2.73 3.67
C PRO A 48 -8.77 -1.66 2.58
N LEU A 49 -8.51 -2.02 1.32
CA LEU A 49 -8.67 -1.12 0.18
C LEU A 49 -10.14 -0.99 -0.22
N TYR A 50 -10.91 -2.08 -0.15
CA TYR A 50 -12.36 -2.06 -0.35
C TYR A 50 -13.04 -1.22 0.73
N ASP A 51 -12.74 -1.47 2.00
CA ASP A 51 -13.31 -0.74 3.13
C ASP A 51 -13.10 0.77 2.99
N ALA A 52 -11.87 1.17 2.63
CA ALA A 52 -11.56 2.59 2.43
C ALA A 52 -12.29 3.23 1.23
N LEU A 53 -12.65 2.46 0.21
CA LEU A 53 -13.46 2.95 -0.89
C LEU A 53 -14.94 3.06 -0.50
N GLU A 54 -15.46 2.09 0.26
CA GLU A 54 -16.85 2.05 0.73
C GLU A 54 -17.17 3.23 1.65
N ASP A 55 -16.19 3.68 2.46
CA ASP A 55 -16.31 4.90 3.26
C ASP A 55 -16.54 6.18 2.42
N MET A 56 -16.19 6.17 1.14
CA MET A 56 -16.20 7.37 0.28
C MET A 56 -17.16 7.29 -0.89
N ILE A 57 -17.57 6.09 -1.27
CA ILE A 57 -18.41 5.81 -2.45
C ILE A 57 -19.53 4.87 -2.02
N PRO A 58 -20.81 5.21 -2.25
CA PRO A 58 -21.92 4.30 -1.97
C PRO A 58 -21.73 2.94 -2.64
N ALA A 59 -21.99 1.84 -1.93
CA ALA A 59 -21.70 0.47 -2.35
C ALA A 59 -22.19 0.13 -3.78
N VAL A 60 -23.44 0.47 -4.11
CA VAL A 60 -24.00 0.24 -5.46
C VAL A 60 -23.19 0.94 -6.55
N LYS A 61 -22.74 2.17 -6.27
CA LYS A 61 -21.92 2.95 -7.22
C LYS A 61 -20.51 2.40 -7.32
N LEU A 62 -19.94 1.97 -6.21
CA LEU A 62 -18.62 1.35 -6.19
C LEU A 62 -18.62 0.07 -7.02
N GLN A 63 -19.63 -0.79 -6.86
CA GLN A 63 -19.77 -2.00 -7.65
C GLN A 63 -19.85 -1.70 -9.15
N ASP A 64 -20.71 -0.76 -9.58
CA ASP A 64 -20.80 -0.33 -10.98
C ASP A 64 -19.45 0.19 -11.53
N MET A 65 -18.72 0.97 -10.73
CA MET A 65 -17.40 1.48 -11.12
C MET A 65 -16.34 0.37 -11.22
N MET A 66 -16.43 -0.68 -10.41
CA MET A 66 -15.54 -1.83 -10.49
C MET A 66 -15.87 -2.72 -11.70
N GLU A 67 -17.15 -2.98 -11.96
CA GLU A 67 -17.59 -3.75 -13.14
C GLU A 67 -17.17 -3.05 -14.45
N LYS A 68 -17.22 -1.71 -14.49
CA LYS A 68 -16.77 -0.89 -15.62
C LYS A 68 -15.24 -0.67 -15.66
N HIS A 69 -14.50 -1.26 -14.75
CA HIS A 69 -13.06 -1.08 -14.61
C HIS A 69 -12.60 0.38 -14.44
N VAL A 70 -13.47 1.25 -13.93
CA VAL A 70 -13.13 2.62 -13.50
C VAL A 70 -12.32 2.58 -12.21
N ILE A 71 -12.69 1.69 -11.29
CA ILE A 71 -11.91 1.36 -10.10
C ILE A 71 -11.44 -0.10 -10.23
N GLN A 72 -10.17 -0.33 -10.01
CA GLN A 72 -9.56 -1.66 -10.07
C GLN A 72 -8.75 -1.89 -8.80
N ILE A 73 -8.92 -3.04 -8.19
CA ILE A 73 -8.08 -3.52 -7.10
C ILE A 73 -7.42 -4.82 -7.56
N ALA A 74 -6.11 -4.87 -7.50
CA ALA A 74 -5.37 -6.04 -7.96
C ALA A 74 -4.04 -6.19 -7.21
N PRO A 75 -3.60 -7.41 -6.96
CA PRO A 75 -2.26 -7.68 -6.43
C PRO A 75 -1.17 -7.08 -7.30
N LEU A 76 -0.07 -6.69 -6.67
CA LEU A 76 1.07 -6.08 -7.37
C LEU A 76 1.59 -6.93 -8.54
N ALA A 77 1.56 -8.24 -8.42
CA ALA A 77 2.01 -9.16 -9.48
C ALA A 77 1.24 -8.97 -10.81
N PHE A 78 -0.03 -8.58 -10.75
CA PHE A 78 -0.87 -8.36 -11.95
C PHE A 78 -0.60 -7.03 -12.66
N MET A 79 0.29 -6.20 -12.13
CA MET A 79 0.72 -4.96 -12.80
C MET A 79 1.79 -5.20 -13.87
N ARG A 80 2.43 -6.36 -13.87
CA ARG A 80 3.49 -6.70 -14.84
C ARG A 80 2.95 -6.67 -16.27
N GLY A 81 3.72 -6.08 -17.19
CA GLY A 81 3.37 -5.99 -18.62
C GLY A 81 2.28 -4.97 -18.97
N ARG A 82 1.70 -4.27 -17.98
CA ARG A 82 0.70 -3.23 -18.22
C ARG A 82 1.37 -1.88 -18.41
N THR A 83 0.73 -0.99 -19.18
CA THR A 83 0.97 0.45 -19.18
C THR A 83 -0.28 1.12 -18.61
N LEU A 84 -0.11 1.87 -17.53
CA LEU A 84 -1.23 2.48 -16.80
C LEU A 84 -1.35 3.93 -17.25
N THR A 85 -2.48 4.30 -17.83
CA THR A 85 -2.74 5.63 -18.41
C THR A 85 -4.00 6.24 -17.87
N ASP A 86 -4.08 7.58 -17.83
CA ASP A 86 -5.23 8.36 -17.37
C ASP A 86 -5.71 7.94 -15.96
N ALA A 87 -4.79 7.66 -15.05
CA ALA A 87 -5.10 7.01 -13.80
C ALA A 87 -4.37 7.62 -12.60
N ILE A 88 -4.97 7.50 -11.41
CA ILE A 88 -4.23 7.49 -10.16
C ILE A 88 -4.02 6.03 -9.75
N VAL A 89 -2.76 5.67 -9.56
CA VAL A 89 -2.36 4.31 -9.19
C VAL A 89 -1.74 4.35 -7.81
N ILE A 90 -2.27 3.56 -6.88
CA ILE A 90 -1.80 3.52 -5.50
C ILE A 90 -1.20 2.15 -5.23
N LEU A 91 0.02 2.13 -4.71
CA LEU A 91 0.64 0.96 -4.11
C LEU A 91 0.68 1.16 -2.60
N ASP A 92 -0.12 0.39 -1.89
CA ASP A 92 -0.18 0.39 -0.44
C ASP A 92 0.72 -0.69 0.15
N GLU A 93 1.17 -0.53 1.40
CA GLU A 93 2.10 -1.44 2.10
C GLU A 93 3.41 -1.69 1.33
N ALA A 94 3.90 -0.67 0.63
CA ALA A 94 5.05 -0.81 -0.26
C ALA A 94 6.36 -1.16 0.44
N GLN A 95 6.48 -0.98 1.77
CA GLN A 95 7.63 -1.46 2.55
C GLN A 95 7.84 -2.97 2.41
N ASN A 96 6.75 -3.70 2.07
CA ASN A 96 6.75 -5.14 1.87
C ASN A 96 7.00 -5.56 0.41
N THR A 97 7.52 -4.65 -0.41
CA THR A 97 8.00 -4.97 -1.76
C THR A 97 9.50 -5.23 -1.79
N THR A 98 9.94 -6.08 -2.70
CA THR A 98 11.35 -6.17 -3.09
C THR A 98 11.72 -5.01 -4.02
N MET A 99 13.01 -4.76 -4.20
CA MET A 99 13.51 -3.74 -5.15
C MET A 99 13.03 -4.00 -6.59
N ALA A 100 12.98 -5.26 -7.01
CA ALA A 100 12.50 -5.64 -8.33
C ALA A 100 11.00 -5.34 -8.51
N GLN A 101 10.20 -5.59 -7.47
CA GLN A 101 8.76 -5.35 -7.48
C GLN A 101 8.43 -3.86 -7.54
N ILE A 102 9.05 -3.02 -6.70
CA ILE A 102 8.77 -1.58 -6.71
C ILE A 102 9.26 -0.93 -8.01
N LYS A 103 10.43 -1.33 -8.52
CA LYS A 103 10.91 -0.89 -9.84
C LYS A 103 9.92 -1.28 -10.93
N MET A 104 9.48 -2.54 -10.94
CA MET A 104 8.48 -3.04 -11.90
C MET A 104 7.21 -2.18 -11.84
N PHE A 105 6.69 -1.88 -10.66
CA PHE A 105 5.49 -1.06 -10.47
C PHE A 105 5.68 0.37 -11.01
N LEU A 106 6.71 1.07 -10.57
CA LEU A 106 6.96 2.46 -10.95
C LEU A 106 7.15 2.63 -12.47
N THR A 107 7.71 1.62 -13.14
CA THR A 107 7.89 1.63 -14.59
C THR A 107 6.63 1.29 -15.38
N ARG A 108 5.47 1.12 -14.74
CA ARG A 108 4.16 0.98 -15.40
C ARG A 108 3.49 2.31 -15.70
N MET A 109 4.06 3.41 -15.24
CA MET A 109 3.53 4.75 -15.45
C MET A 109 3.43 5.07 -16.94
N GLY A 110 2.23 5.36 -17.41
CA GLY A 110 1.92 5.86 -18.74
C GLY A 110 1.49 7.33 -18.72
N PRO A 111 1.07 7.87 -19.86
CA PRO A 111 0.60 9.25 -19.96
C PRO A 111 -0.54 9.55 -19.00
N ASN A 112 -0.58 10.80 -18.50
CA ASN A 112 -1.59 11.32 -17.58
C ASN A 112 -1.84 10.40 -16.35
N THR A 113 -0.76 9.84 -15.80
CA THR A 113 -0.84 8.96 -14.62
C THR A 113 -0.06 9.56 -13.46
N LYS A 114 -0.66 9.52 -12.29
CA LYS A 114 -0.01 9.82 -11.03
C LYS A 114 0.10 8.55 -10.19
N MET A 115 1.31 8.23 -9.76
CA MET A 115 1.54 7.12 -8.83
C MET A 115 1.70 7.63 -7.41
N ILE A 116 1.06 6.97 -6.47
CA ILE A 116 1.17 7.22 -5.04
C ILE A 116 1.65 5.91 -4.40
N VAL A 117 2.75 5.98 -3.68
CA VAL A 117 3.31 4.84 -2.97
C VAL A 117 3.22 5.14 -1.48
N THR A 118 2.55 4.28 -0.73
CA THR A 118 2.41 4.39 0.72
C THR A 118 3.06 3.22 1.41
N GLY A 119 3.58 3.44 2.60
CA GLY A 119 4.18 2.39 3.40
C GLY A 119 4.76 2.88 4.72
N ASP A 120 4.95 1.95 5.64
CA ASP A 120 5.55 2.19 6.95
C ASP A 120 6.85 1.38 7.08
N LEU A 121 7.99 2.05 7.08
CA LEU A 121 9.31 1.41 7.18
C LEU A 121 9.58 0.75 8.54
N THR A 122 8.72 0.95 9.53
CA THR A 122 8.79 0.26 10.83
C THR A 122 8.08 -1.09 10.82
N GLN A 123 7.19 -1.33 9.83
CA GLN A 123 6.36 -2.53 9.72
C GLN A 123 6.75 -3.36 8.48
N ILE A 124 8.01 -3.78 8.42
CA ILE A 124 8.53 -4.59 7.32
C ILE A 124 8.36 -6.07 7.67
N ASP A 125 7.50 -6.78 6.93
CA ASP A 125 7.19 -8.20 7.09
C ASP A 125 7.98 -9.11 6.12
N LEU A 126 8.93 -8.54 5.37
CA LEU A 126 9.81 -9.29 4.49
C LEU A 126 10.76 -10.20 5.29
N PRO A 127 11.17 -11.36 4.73
CA PRO A 127 12.25 -12.17 5.31
C PRO A 127 13.49 -11.33 5.61
N ARG A 128 14.20 -11.61 6.71
CA ARG A 128 15.35 -10.82 7.19
C ARG A 128 16.45 -10.61 6.15
N GLU A 129 16.56 -11.52 5.20
CA GLU A 129 17.55 -11.47 4.11
C GLU A 129 17.15 -10.53 2.97
N GLN A 130 15.89 -10.10 2.91
CA GLN A 130 15.37 -9.22 1.87
C GLN A 130 15.26 -7.79 2.36
N LYS A 131 15.92 -6.88 1.66
CA LYS A 131 15.77 -5.44 1.91
C LYS A 131 14.47 -4.93 1.33
N SER A 132 13.77 -4.08 2.09
CA SER A 132 12.59 -3.39 1.60
C SER A 132 12.90 -2.55 0.36
N GLY A 133 12.15 -2.80 -0.70
CA GLY A 133 12.26 -2.05 -1.96
C GLY A 133 11.89 -0.59 -1.79
N LEU A 134 10.91 -0.27 -0.92
CA LEU A 134 10.53 1.11 -0.61
C LEU A 134 11.71 1.89 -0.02
N ARG A 135 12.42 1.31 0.95
CA ARG A 135 13.60 1.96 1.56
C ARG A 135 14.65 2.30 0.51
N VAL A 136 14.96 1.34 -0.35
CA VAL A 136 15.94 1.53 -1.43
C VAL A 136 15.45 2.55 -2.47
N ALA A 137 14.15 2.51 -2.82
CA ALA A 137 13.57 3.45 -3.76
C ALA A 137 13.63 4.90 -3.25
N LEU A 138 13.38 5.14 -1.96
CA LEU A 138 13.48 6.47 -1.34
C LEU A 138 14.89 7.06 -1.50
N ASP A 139 15.92 6.23 -1.34
CA ASP A 139 17.31 6.68 -1.50
C ASP A 139 17.66 6.97 -2.97
N ILE A 140 17.31 6.06 -3.88
CA ILE A 140 17.62 6.17 -5.31
C ILE A 140 16.87 7.32 -5.97
N LEU A 141 15.60 7.53 -5.60
CA LEU A 141 14.71 8.46 -6.27
C LEU A 141 14.67 9.87 -5.64
N ARG A 142 15.44 10.10 -4.59
CA ARG A 142 15.44 11.35 -3.81
C ARG A 142 15.57 12.62 -4.67
N ASN A 143 16.40 12.57 -5.70
CA ASN A 143 16.71 13.72 -6.56
C ASN A 143 16.08 13.62 -7.95
N VAL A 144 15.16 12.70 -8.17
CA VAL A 144 14.51 12.55 -9.46
C VAL A 144 13.39 13.58 -9.59
N LYS A 145 13.50 14.46 -10.60
CA LYS A 145 12.49 15.48 -10.86
C LYS A 145 11.13 14.84 -11.14
N GLY A 146 10.08 15.37 -10.52
CA GLY A 146 8.71 14.84 -10.64
C GLY A 146 8.34 13.82 -9.58
N ILE A 147 9.25 13.50 -8.65
CA ILE A 147 8.99 12.67 -7.46
C ILE A 147 9.06 13.56 -6.23
N ALA A 148 8.07 13.39 -5.35
CA ALA A 148 8.02 14.04 -4.05
C ALA A 148 7.82 13.00 -2.96
N THR A 149 8.47 13.20 -1.82
CA THR A 149 8.32 12.37 -0.62
C THR A 149 7.66 13.19 0.47
N VAL A 150 6.63 12.62 1.09
CA VAL A 150 5.96 13.18 2.26
C VAL A 150 6.15 12.19 3.40
N GLN A 151 6.74 12.64 4.50
CA GLN A 151 6.89 11.86 5.72
C GLN A 151 5.86 12.31 6.74
N PHE A 152 5.18 11.36 7.34
CA PHE A 152 4.31 11.57 8.49
C PHE A 152 5.08 11.23 9.78
N ASP A 153 4.86 11.99 10.82
CA ASP A 153 5.42 11.75 12.16
C ASP A 153 4.32 11.33 13.15
N GLN A 154 4.71 11.12 14.41
CA GLN A 154 3.76 10.70 15.45
C GLN A 154 2.63 11.73 15.68
N LYS A 155 2.82 13.00 15.34
CA LYS A 155 1.79 14.05 15.50
C LYS A 155 0.70 13.96 14.44
N ASP A 156 1.03 13.35 13.29
CA ASP A 156 0.09 13.14 12.19
C ASP A 156 -0.82 11.93 12.41
N ILE A 157 -0.50 11.10 13.42
CA ILE A 157 -1.23 9.86 13.70
C ILE A 157 -2.52 10.16 14.46
N VAL A 158 -3.64 9.98 13.81
CA VAL A 158 -4.96 10.04 14.46
C VAL A 158 -5.36 8.63 14.93
N ARG A 159 -5.24 8.36 16.21
CA ARG A 159 -5.60 7.08 16.82
C ARG A 159 -6.49 7.29 18.04
N HIS A 160 -7.30 6.28 18.36
CA HIS A 160 -8.03 6.26 19.62
C HIS A 160 -7.04 6.30 20.80
N LYS A 161 -7.32 7.13 21.81
CA LYS A 161 -6.42 7.34 22.97
C LYS A 161 -5.96 6.06 23.66
N LEU A 162 -6.84 5.06 23.73
CA LEU A 162 -6.50 3.75 24.30
C LEU A 162 -5.47 3.00 23.44
N VAL A 163 -5.60 3.05 22.11
CA VAL A 163 -4.64 2.41 21.19
C VAL A 163 -3.25 3.02 21.36
N THR A 164 -3.15 4.34 21.48
CA THR A 164 -1.87 5.01 21.77
C THR A 164 -1.25 4.51 23.08
N ARG A 165 -2.06 4.36 24.14
CA ARG A 165 -1.57 3.83 25.44
C ARG A 165 -1.10 2.38 25.33
N ILE A 166 -1.81 1.55 24.57
CA ILE A 166 -1.43 0.16 24.34
C ILE A 166 -0.08 0.10 23.59
N VAL A 167 0.08 0.84 22.50
CA VAL A 167 1.33 0.87 21.72
C VAL A 167 2.50 1.30 22.60
N ASN A 168 2.37 2.40 23.34
CA ASN A 168 3.42 2.88 24.24
C ASN A 168 3.80 1.84 25.31
N ALA A 169 2.84 1.08 25.82
CA ALA A 169 3.11 0.04 26.82
C ALA A 169 3.94 -1.11 26.21
N TYR A 170 3.63 -1.54 25.00
CA TYR A 170 4.41 -2.55 24.30
C TYR A 170 5.82 -2.04 23.94
N GLU A 171 5.95 -0.82 23.45
CA GLU A 171 7.25 -0.22 23.14
C GLU A 171 8.17 -0.19 24.38
N ALA A 172 7.64 0.28 25.53
CA ALA A 172 8.37 0.30 26.79
C ALA A 172 8.82 -1.11 27.23
N TYR A 173 7.98 -2.11 27.03
CA TYR A 173 8.33 -3.50 27.32
C TYR A 173 9.49 -3.99 26.45
N TYR A 174 9.41 -3.77 25.14
CA TYR A 174 10.47 -4.19 24.20
C TYR A 174 11.80 -3.45 24.45
N GLU A 175 11.79 -2.20 24.83
CA GLU A 175 13.00 -1.47 25.21
C GLU A 175 13.65 -2.08 26.45
N THR A 176 12.84 -2.47 27.45
CA THR A 176 13.35 -3.13 28.66
C THR A 176 13.99 -4.48 28.36
N GLU A 177 13.38 -5.28 27.52
CA GLU A 177 13.92 -6.59 27.12
C GLU A 177 15.22 -6.44 26.32
N ARG A 178 15.28 -5.49 25.36
CA ARG A 178 16.52 -5.21 24.60
C ARG A 178 17.69 -4.78 25.49
N ASN A 179 17.42 -4.09 26.59
CA ASN A 179 18.47 -3.65 27.51
C ASN A 179 18.97 -4.81 28.36
N LYS A 180 18.11 -5.76 28.74
CA LYS A 180 18.52 -6.99 29.46
C LYS A 180 19.37 -7.95 28.61
N GLU A 181 19.14 -8.00 27.27
CA GLU A 181 19.92 -8.84 26.38
C GLU A 181 21.32 -8.26 26.08
N LYS A 182 21.60 -7.02 26.46
CA LYS A 182 22.89 -6.35 26.26
C LYS A 182 23.78 -6.34 27.51
N GLU A 183 23.25 -6.73 28.67
CA GLU A 183 23.97 -6.97 29.92
C GLU A 183 24.41 -8.43 30.02
#